data_0b0708cc936d85046fed09ca4ecb0dd8
#
_entry.id   0b0708cc936d85046fed09ca4ecb0dd8
#
_cell.length_a   1.000
_cell.length_b   1.000
_cell.length_c   1.000
_cell.angle_alpha   90.00
_cell.angle_beta   90.00
_cell.angle_gamma   90.00
#
_symmetry.space_group_name_H-M   'P 1'
#
loop_
_entity.id
_entity.type
_entity.pdbx_description
1 polymer ?
#
loop_
_entity_poly.entity_id
_entity_poly.type
_entity_poly.pdbx_seq_one_letter_code
_entity_poly.pdbx_strand_id
1 'polypeptide(L)' 'MAKMKIYEIVSSMQRQFPNLQNKDVVTLLQENGFEVKGSQSVIEDDAIGFLLKHAKEHLSDSK' A
#
# COMPACT_ATOMS: atom_id res chain seq x y z
N MET A 1 -3.79 -15.95 6.63
CA MET A 1 -4.24 -14.59 6.63
C MET A 1 -3.20 -13.68 7.20
N ALA A 2 -2.64 -12.88 6.36
CA ALA A 2 -1.61 -11.97 6.77
C ALA A 2 -2.22 -10.63 7.13
N LYS A 3 -1.69 -10.02 8.17
CA LYS A 3 -2.08 -8.67 8.54
C LYS A 3 -0.81 -7.88 8.71
N MET A 4 -0.79 -6.69 8.15
CA MET A 4 0.36 -5.82 8.29
C MET A 4 -0.13 -4.39 8.46
N LYS A 5 0.67 -3.61 9.16
CA LYS A 5 0.38 -2.19 9.23
C LYS A 5 0.81 -1.53 7.94
N ILE A 6 0.12 -0.45 7.60
CA ILE A 6 0.39 0.22 6.33
C ILE A 6 1.85 0.64 6.24
N TYR A 7 2.40 1.19 7.32
CA TYR A 7 3.78 1.66 7.27
C TYR A 7 4.76 0.50 7.07
N GLU A 8 4.40 -0.69 7.51
CA GLU A 8 5.28 -1.84 7.30
C GLU A 8 5.31 -2.22 5.83
N ILE A 9 4.15 -2.20 5.19
CA ILE A 9 4.08 -2.51 3.78
C ILE A 9 4.78 -1.44 2.96
N VAL A 10 4.55 -0.18 3.29
CA VAL A 10 5.19 0.90 2.56
C VAL A 10 6.69 0.81 2.69
N SER A 11 7.18 0.52 3.90
CA SER A 11 8.61 0.38 4.10
C SER A 11 9.19 -0.72 3.23
N SER A 12 8.47 -1.82 3.15
CA SER A 12 8.90 -2.93 2.32
C SER A 12 8.87 -2.58 0.84
N MET A 13 7.82 -1.88 0.42
CA MET A 13 7.67 -1.51 -0.98
C MET A 13 8.60 -0.40 -1.41
N GLN A 14 9.06 0.42 -0.48
CA GLN A 14 9.95 1.52 -0.83
C GLN A 14 11.27 1.05 -1.39
N ARG A 15 11.61 -0.19 -1.17
CA ARG A 15 12.80 -0.74 -1.79
C ARG A 15 12.70 -0.74 -3.31
N GLN A 16 11.49 -0.96 -3.82
CA GLN A 16 11.26 -0.97 -5.25
C GLN A 16 10.63 0.33 -5.74
N PHE A 17 9.94 0.99 -4.85
CA PHE A 17 9.22 2.22 -5.20
C PHE A 17 9.59 3.32 -4.22
N PRO A 18 10.78 3.90 -4.37
CA PRO A 18 11.27 4.83 -3.35
C PRO A 18 10.43 6.10 -3.20
N ASN A 19 9.62 6.40 -4.19
CA ASN A 19 8.76 7.58 -4.10
C ASN A 19 7.44 7.32 -3.38
N LEU A 20 7.19 6.08 -3.01
CA LEU A 20 5.95 5.72 -2.34
C LEU A 20 5.95 6.27 -0.91
N GLN A 21 4.84 6.86 -0.51
CA GLN A 21 4.72 7.42 0.83
C GLN A 21 3.55 6.79 1.55
N ASN A 22 3.59 6.87 2.89
CA ASN A 22 2.50 6.31 3.69
C ASN A 22 1.16 6.92 3.32
N LYS A 23 1.12 8.24 3.18
CA LYS A 23 -0.15 8.89 2.88
C LYS A 23 -0.70 8.50 1.52
N ASP A 24 0.19 8.19 0.58
CA ASP A 24 -0.26 7.75 -0.74
C ASP A 24 -1.04 6.46 -0.62
N VAL A 25 -0.52 5.54 0.17
CA VAL A 25 -1.18 4.26 0.37
C VAL A 25 -2.48 4.43 1.13
N VAL A 26 -2.48 5.26 2.16
CA VAL A 26 -3.70 5.51 2.92
C VAL A 26 -4.79 6.07 2.02
N THR A 27 -4.46 7.08 1.24
CA THR A 27 -5.44 7.69 0.35
C THR A 27 -5.94 6.68 -0.68
N LEU A 28 -5.03 5.92 -1.25
CA LEU A 28 -5.40 4.93 -2.25
C LEU A 28 -6.38 3.91 -1.68
N LEU A 29 -6.11 3.42 -0.49
CA LEU A 29 -6.98 2.43 0.11
C LEU A 29 -8.34 3.03 0.44
N GLN A 30 -8.36 4.25 0.95
CA GLN A 30 -9.63 4.91 1.27
C GLN A 30 -10.47 5.09 0.03
N GLU A 31 -9.85 5.44 -1.08
CA GLU A 31 -10.59 5.65 -2.31
C GLU A 31 -11.15 4.37 -2.88
N ASN A 32 -10.61 3.25 -2.48
CA ASN A 32 -11.06 1.97 -2.97
C ASN A 32 -11.91 1.21 -1.96
N GLY A 33 -12.38 1.90 -0.94
CA GLY A 33 -13.35 1.30 -0.03
C GLY A 33 -12.77 0.61 1.18
N PHE A 34 -11.47 0.66 1.36
CA PHE A 34 -10.86 0.07 2.54
C PHE A 34 -10.90 1.07 3.68
N GLU A 35 -11.25 0.59 4.86
CA GLU A 35 -11.32 1.47 6.03
C GLU A 35 -9.96 1.57 6.67
N VAL A 36 -9.27 2.63 6.38
CA VAL A 36 -7.98 2.90 7.01
C VAL A 36 -7.98 4.35 7.48
N LYS A 37 -7.30 4.60 8.57
CA LYS A 37 -7.26 5.93 9.14
C LYS A 37 -5.91 6.59 9.02
N GLY A 38 -4.87 5.81 8.85
CA GLY A 38 -3.53 6.35 8.73
C GLY A 38 -2.53 5.22 8.58
N SER A 39 -1.26 5.56 8.61
CA SER A 39 -0.23 4.59 8.37
C SER A 39 -0.16 3.51 9.44
N GLN A 40 -0.77 3.73 10.58
CA GLN A 40 -0.79 2.73 11.64
C GLN A 40 -1.95 1.75 11.50
N SER A 41 -2.83 1.97 10.56
CA SER A 41 -3.93 1.04 10.35
C SER A 41 -3.42 -0.31 9.89
N VAL A 42 -4.11 -1.36 10.33
CA VAL A 42 -3.75 -2.72 9.92
C VAL A 42 -4.59 -3.09 8.72
N ILE A 43 -3.96 -3.69 7.73
CA ILE A 43 -4.68 -4.18 6.55
C ILE A 43 -4.44 -5.67 6.40
N GLU A 44 -5.35 -6.30 5.69
CA GLU A 44 -5.31 -7.74 5.51
C GLU A 44 -4.93 -8.08 4.08
N ASP A 45 -4.95 -9.38 3.77
CA ASP A 45 -4.53 -9.88 2.47
C ASP A 45 -5.18 -9.16 1.31
N ASP A 46 -6.46 -8.84 1.43
CA ASP A 46 -7.17 -8.18 0.34
C ASP A 46 -6.50 -6.87 -0.03
N ALA A 47 -6.26 -6.05 0.99
CA ALA A 47 -5.65 -4.75 0.74
C ALA A 47 -4.20 -4.90 0.33
N ILE A 48 -3.51 -5.85 0.93
CA ILE A 48 -2.11 -6.09 0.58
C ILE A 48 -1.99 -6.47 -0.88
N GLY A 49 -2.83 -7.40 -1.32
CA GLY A 49 -2.82 -7.81 -2.72
C GLY A 49 -3.16 -6.68 -3.66
N PHE A 50 -4.14 -5.87 -3.25
CA PHE A 50 -4.53 -4.71 -4.04
C PHE A 50 -3.35 -3.74 -4.19
N LEU A 51 -2.64 -3.49 -3.10
CA LEU A 51 -1.51 -2.57 -3.15
C LEU A 51 -0.41 -3.07 -4.06
N LEU A 52 -0.09 -4.35 -3.96
CA LEU A 52 0.95 -4.91 -4.79
C LEU A 52 0.59 -4.84 -6.26
N LYS A 53 -0.66 -5.13 -6.58
CA LYS A 53 -1.11 -5.05 -7.95
C LYS A 53 -1.09 -3.61 -8.45
N HIS A 54 -1.57 -2.68 -7.63
CA HIS A 54 -1.57 -1.29 -8.01
C HIS A 54 -0.16 -0.78 -8.28
N ALA A 55 0.77 -1.16 -7.42
CA ALA A 55 2.15 -0.74 -7.58
C ALA A 55 2.73 -1.24 -8.88
N LYS A 56 2.45 -2.48 -9.22
CA LYS A 56 2.95 -3.02 -10.47
C LYS A 56 2.39 -2.29 -11.66
N GLU A 57 1.12 -1.91 -11.59
CA GLU A 57 0.45 -1.32 -12.75
C GLU A 57 0.68 0.17 -12.87
N HIS A 58 0.86 0.85 -11.76
CA HIS A 58 0.87 2.29 -11.77
C HIS A 58 2.14 2.93 -11.22
N LEU A 59 2.82 2.24 -10.32
CA LEU A 59 4.02 2.80 -9.72
C LEU A 59 5.28 2.23 -10.33
N SER A 60 5.20 1.07 -10.90
CA SER A 60 6.34 0.49 -11.56
C SER A 60 6.63 1.27 -12.81
N ASP A 61 7.82 1.77 -12.93
CA ASP A 61 8.11 2.65 -13.97
C ASP A 61 8.94 2.03 -15.00
N SER A 62 8.86 0.85 -15.16
CA SER A 62 9.71 0.23 -16.03
C SER A 62 9.49 0.57 -17.42
N LYS A 63 9.71 0.93 -17.73
CA LYS A 63 9.73 1.11 -18.84
C LYS A 63 10.00 0.64 -19.38
#